data_f8c98fbaac5d4686914ef6b4a04a3627
#
_entry.id   f8c98fbaac5d4686914ef6b4a04a3627
#
_cell.length_a   1.000
_cell.length_b   1.000
_cell.length_c   1.000
_cell.angle_alpha   90.00
_cell.angle_beta   90.00
_cell.angle_gamma   90.00
#
_symmetry.space_group_name_H-M   'P 1'
#
loop_
_entity.id
_entity.type
_entity.pdbx_description
1 polymer ?
#
loop_
_entity_poly.entity_id
_entity_poly.type
_entity_poly.pdbx_seq_one_letter_code
_entity_poly.pdbx_strand_id
1 'polypeptide(L)'
;MNLSYIDTRYAAFFRFVRAVIVCLFLFSCPVSAGISLHMANNIDLSNNAILDMYQDENGYMWIGTYDGLNLYNGKNTYVFRFEPNNKNTLCSNIINKIVYGGDGFLWVSTSMGLNRFSLKDRKVTESYTEYPECLNVVSDSAGNTLLIKQKDFISCYSPETGSFQDVHVQGMNEEVSKVLFANGERQFFILDADGCLLEICPDFESFPLVLDIKKTPIHEKEIDRAYYLDGTLYYVDMENHFYSYRMKDRRKEYLADLTGWMEQYGKLSRIALFHSVPYLVFRNGLLLNIDNQEEALRFDVGLFCVLPDRKQDILWVGTDGQGVRMYYDKYNRFSGIQLKSLPIVVRNPVRSIY
;
A
#
# COMPACT_ATOMS: atom_id res chain seq x y z
N MET A 1 56.96 -50.82 3.64
CA MET A 1 56.64 -49.47 4.11
C MET A 1 55.14 -49.29 3.96
N ASN A 2 54.41 -49.16 5.12
CA ASN A 2 52.98 -49.43 5.26
C ASN A 2 52.07 -48.44 4.55
N LEU A 3 51.39 -48.83 3.48
CA LEU A 3 50.29 -48.09 2.83
C LEU A 3 49.06 -47.92 3.75
N SER A 4 48.91 -48.73 4.79
CA SER A 4 47.78 -48.70 5.75
C SER A 4 47.80 -47.48 6.71
N TYR A 5 48.92 -46.79 6.87
CA TYR A 5 49.06 -45.68 7.80
C TYR A 5 48.66 -44.33 7.16
N ILE A 6 48.67 -44.26 5.84
CA ILE A 6 48.29 -43.04 5.08
C ILE A 6 46.76 -42.94 5.00
N ASP A 7 46.07 -44.09 4.83
CA ASP A 7 44.61 -44.16 4.70
C ASP A 7 43.85 -43.69 5.97
N THR A 8 44.39 -44.02 7.15
CA THR A 8 43.76 -43.64 8.42
C THR A 8 43.85 -42.16 8.74
N ARG A 9 44.91 -41.46 8.31
CA ARG A 9 45.06 -40.05 8.47
C ARG A 9 44.14 -39.23 7.55
N TYR A 10 43.99 -39.66 6.32
CA TYR A 10 43.04 -39.05 5.38
C TYR A 10 41.59 -39.28 5.82
N ALA A 11 41.24 -40.46 6.30
CA ALA A 11 39.93 -40.76 6.84
C ALA A 11 39.60 -39.93 8.10
N ALA A 12 40.58 -39.70 8.98
CA ALA A 12 40.43 -38.84 10.15
C ALA A 12 40.28 -37.34 9.76
N PHE A 13 41.05 -36.90 8.76
CA PHE A 13 40.95 -35.53 8.22
C PHE A 13 39.60 -35.29 7.57
N PHE A 14 39.09 -36.21 6.74
CA PHE A 14 37.75 -36.08 6.14
C PHE A 14 36.61 -36.13 7.19
N ARG A 15 36.77 -36.92 8.24
CA ARG A 15 35.81 -36.93 9.38
C ARG A 15 35.84 -35.60 10.12
N PHE A 16 37.01 -35.00 10.35
CA PHE A 16 37.17 -33.71 10.98
C PHE A 16 36.58 -32.59 10.11
N VAL A 17 36.87 -32.56 8.81
CA VAL A 17 36.31 -31.59 7.86
C VAL A 17 34.79 -31.74 7.76
N ARG A 18 34.23 -32.95 7.71
CA ARG A 18 32.78 -33.18 7.80
C ARG A 18 32.19 -32.68 9.12
N ALA A 19 32.83 -32.93 10.25
CA ALA A 19 32.36 -32.43 11.54
C ALA A 19 32.37 -30.91 11.61
N VAL A 20 33.41 -30.26 11.06
CA VAL A 20 33.49 -28.76 10.97
C VAL A 20 32.42 -28.21 10.06
N ILE A 21 32.17 -28.84 8.91
CA ILE A 21 31.09 -28.40 7.98
C ILE A 21 29.72 -28.57 8.65
N VAL A 22 29.47 -29.69 9.33
CA VAL A 22 28.22 -29.91 10.08
C VAL A 22 28.08 -28.91 11.24
N CYS A 23 29.17 -28.60 11.96
CA CYS A 23 29.15 -27.54 12.98
C CYS A 23 28.88 -26.18 12.37
N LEU A 24 29.47 -25.84 11.22
CA LEU A 24 29.19 -24.58 10.53
C LEU A 24 27.72 -24.48 10.07
N PHE A 25 27.11 -25.58 9.64
CA PHE A 25 25.68 -25.63 9.32
C PHE A 25 24.78 -25.61 10.58
N LEU A 26 25.22 -26.15 11.70
CA LEU A 26 24.46 -26.11 12.95
C LEU A 26 24.55 -24.73 13.66
N PHE A 27 25.59 -23.93 13.36
CA PHE A 27 25.72 -22.56 13.84
C PHE A 27 25.23 -21.49 12.87
N SER A 28 24.74 -21.85 11.69
CA SER A 28 23.87 -20.97 10.91
C SER A 28 22.48 -20.99 11.55
N CYS A 29 22.37 -20.52 12.79
CA CYS A 29 21.11 -20.00 13.28
C CYS A 29 20.66 -18.95 12.26
N PRO A 30 19.46 -19.04 11.66
CA PRO A 30 18.88 -17.89 11.01
C PRO A 30 18.85 -16.82 12.10
N VAL A 31 19.68 -15.79 11.94
CA VAL A 31 19.51 -14.58 12.72
C VAL A 31 18.13 -14.10 12.31
N SER A 32 17.13 -14.46 13.10
CA SER A 32 15.78 -13.90 12.96
C SER A 32 15.99 -12.42 13.13
N ALA A 33 15.94 -11.69 12.03
CA ALA A 33 16.00 -10.25 12.01
C ALA A 33 14.87 -9.79 12.91
N GLY A 34 15.22 -9.37 14.10
CA GLY A 34 14.25 -8.95 15.11
C GLY A 34 13.59 -7.66 14.66
N ILE A 35 12.47 -7.80 14.00
CA ILE A 35 11.64 -6.69 13.51
C ILE A 35 11.06 -5.96 14.72
N SER A 36 11.13 -4.65 14.73
CA SER A 36 10.71 -3.81 15.85
C SER A 36 9.59 -2.88 15.42
N LEU A 37 8.45 -3.01 16.06
CA LEU A 37 7.37 -2.04 15.95
C LEU A 37 7.69 -0.86 16.87
N HIS A 38 7.74 0.34 16.31
CA HIS A 38 7.78 1.58 17.09
C HIS A 38 6.49 2.36 16.92
N MET A 39 5.99 2.86 18.03
CA MET A 39 4.93 3.86 17.98
C MET A 39 5.49 5.11 17.33
N ALA A 40 4.78 5.67 16.39
CA ALA A 40 5.01 7.04 15.94
C ALA A 40 4.65 7.98 17.10
N ASN A 41 5.51 7.99 18.13
CA ASN A 41 5.31 8.85 19.28
C ASN A 41 5.37 10.29 18.79
N ASN A 42 4.29 11.06 19.04
CA ASN A 42 4.14 12.49 18.78
C ASN A 42 3.66 12.91 17.39
N ILE A 43 2.94 12.08 16.64
CA ILE A 43 2.11 12.59 15.54
C ILE A 43 0.77 12.99 16.16
N ASP A 44 0.55 14.29 16.30
CA ASP A 44 -0.69 14.85 16.82
C ASP A 44 -1.74 14.89 15.70
N LEU A 45 -2.52 13.81 15.58
CA LEU A 45 -3.53 13.62 14.57
C LEU A 45 -4.89 14.13 15.06
N SER A 46 -5.73 14.57 14.11
CA SER A 46 -7.10 15.00 14.39
C SER A 46 -7.98 13.89 14.98
N ASN A 47 -7.69 12.63 14.61
CA ASN A 47 -8.35 11.44 15.17
C ASN A 47 -7.40 10.23 15.06
N ASN A 48 -7.53 9.26 15.95
CA ASN A 48 -6.66 8.08 16.01
C ASN A 48 -7.13 6.88 15.17
N ALA A 49 -8.30 6.94 14.54
CA ALA A 49 -8.73 5.94 13.57
C ALA A 49 -8.29 6.38 12.17
N ILE A 50 -7.36 5.64 11.60
CA ILE A 50 -6.68 5.98 10.34
C ILE A 50 -7.31 5.21 9.20
N LEU A 51 -8.08 5.90 8.37
CA LEU A 51 -8.86 5.28 7.29
C LEU A 51 -8.04 5.04 6.01
N ASP A 52 -7.19 6.00 5.64
CA ASP A 52 -6.31 5.87 4.48
C ASP A 52 -5.05 6.74 4.63
N MET A 53 -3.98 6.41 3.89
CA MET A 53 -2.72 7.13 3.90
C MET A 53 -2.16 7.25 2.49
N TYR A 54 -1.54 8.39 2.21
CA TYR A 54 -0.81 8.65 0.97
C TYR A 54 0.48 9.42 1.27
N GLN A 55 1.59 9.07 0.62
CA GLN A 55 2.85 9.82 0.70
C GLN A 55 3.09 10.59 -0.60
N ASP A 56 3.27 11.90 -0.50
CA ASP A 56 3.56 12.73 -1.66
C ASP A 56 5.04 12.67 -2.09
N GLU A 57 5.37 13.32 -3.19
CA GLU A 57 6.72 13.35 -3.77
C GLU A 57 7.76 14.02 -2.85
N ASN A 58 7.33 14.91 -1.96
CA ASN A 58 8.19 15.52 -0.95
C ASN A 58 8.46 14.58 0.23
N GLY A 59 7.73 13.47 0.34
CA GLY A 59 7.77 12.53 1.44
C GLY A 59 6.85 12.90 2.60
N TYR A 60 5.96 13.88 2.41
CA TYR A 60 4.96 14.22 3.42
C TYR A 60 3.85 13.17 3.43
N MET A 61 3.37 12.88 4.64
CA MET A 61 2.30 11.90 4.84
C MET A 61 0.94 12.61 4.93
N TRP A 62 0.06 12.26 4.02
CA TRP A 62 -1.36 12.65 4.03
C TRP A 62 -2.13 11.53 4.69
N ILE A 63 -2.82 11.82 5.78
CA ILE A 63 -3.46 10.84 6.65
C ILE A 63 -4.92 11.20 6.79
N GLY A 64 -5.78 10.33 6.27
CA GLY A 64 -7.23 10.45 6.36
C GLY A 64 -7.76 9.79 7.62
N THR A 65 -8.64 10.51 8.34
CA THR A 65 -9.22 10.06 9.61
C THR A 65 -10.74 10.29 9.62
N TYR A 66 -11.41 9.95 10.72
CA TYR A 66 -12.81 10.34 10.94
C TYR A 66 -13.01 11.83 11.23
N ASP A 67 -11.94 12.61 11.46
CA ASP A 67 -12.04 14.03 11.82
C ASP A 67 -11.11 14.93 11.02
N GLY A 68 -10.96 14.66 9.72
CA GLY A 68 -10.24 15.49 8.77
C GLY A 68 -9.07 14.80 8.09
N LEU A 69 -8.51 15.55 7.14
CA LEU A 69 -7.29 15.21 6.42
C LEU A 69 -6.10 15.84 7.15
N ASN A 70 -5.11 15.03 7.49
CA ASN A 70 -3.90 15.47 8.19
C ASN A 70 -2.71 15.45 7.23
N LEU A 71 -1.90 16.49 7.24
CA LEU A 71 -0.59 16.55 6.59
C LEU A 71 0.49 16.50 7.64
N TYR A 72 1.26 15.42 7.69
CA TYR A 72 2.44 15.27 8.54
C TYR A 72 3.72 15.43 7.72
N ASN A 73 4.58 16.38 8.09
CA ASN A 73 5.81 16.72 7.38
C ASN A 73 7.09 16.20 8.06
N GLY A 74 6.95 15.23 8.96
CA GLY A 74 8.06 14.70 9.78
C GLY A 74 8.24 15.43 11.12
N LYS A 75 7.63 16.62 11.31
CA LYS A 75 7.73 17.42 12.53
C LYS A 75 6.38 17.95 13.01
N ASN A 76 5.60 18.52 12.13
CA ASN A 76 4.32 19.16 12.44
C ASN A 76 3.19 18.46 11.71
N THR A 77 2.00 18.50 12.29
CA THR A 77 0.74 18.06 11.66
C THR A 77 -0.13 19.28 11.38
N TYR A 78 -0.66 19.36 10.17
CA TYR A 78 -1.66 20.34 9.74
C TYR A 78 -2.95 19.61 9.45
N VAL A 79 -4.08 20.15 9.94
CA VAL A 79 -5.38 19.49 9.82
C VAL A 79 -6.30 20.32 8.92
N PHE A 80 -6.92 19.65 7.96
CA PHE A 80 -7.90 20.21 7.05
C PHE A 80 -9.26 19.58 7.34
N ARG A 81 -10.28 20.43 7.58
CA ARG A 81 -11.63 20.02 7.95
C ARG A 81 -12.66 20.68 7.06
N PHE A 82 -13.86 20.16 7.12
CA PHE A 82 -15.04 20.82 6.58
C PHE A 82 -15.36 22.08 7.39
N GLU A 83 -15.63 23.19 6.70
CA GLU A 83 -16.12 24.43 7.28
C GLU A 83 -17.40 24.87 6.55
N PRO A 84 -18.51 25.07 7.27
CA PRO A 84 -19.76 25.54 6.67
C PRO A 84 -19.57 26.85 5.89
N ASN A 85 -20.15 26.92 4.68
CA ASN A 85 -20.07 28.07 3.77
C ASN A 85 -18.67 28.42 3.21
N ASN A 86 -17.68 27.58 3.42
CA ASN A 86 -16.35 27.73 2.84
C ASN A 86 -16.13 26.68 1.73
N LYS A 87 -16.21 27.09 0.48
CA LYS A 87 -16.06 26.22 -0.71
C LYS A 87 -14.63 25.65 -0.89
N ASN A 88 -13.66 26.22 -0.19
CA ASN A 88 -12.27 25.79 -0.29
C ASN A 88 -11.88 24.74 0.75
N THR A 89 -12.86 24.14 1.42
CA THR A 89 -12.70 23.10 2.42
C THR A 89 -13.35 21.79 1.99
N LEU A 90 -13.06 20.70 2.71
CA LEU A 90 -13.58 19.38 2.41
C LEU A 90 -15.12 19.33 2.49
N CYS A 91 -15.77 18.40 1.78
CA CYS A 91 -17.22 18.18 1.89
C CYS A 91 -17.62 17.57 3.23
N SER A 92 -16.72 16.82 3.88
CA SER A 92 -16.91 16.17 5.19
C SER A 92 -15.57 15.92 5.88
N ASN A 93 -15.62 15.72 7.20
CA ASN A 93 -14.43 15.34 7.97
C ASN A 93 -14.07 13.86 7.88
N ILE A 94 -14.98 12.99 7.43
CA ILE A 94 -14.70 11.56 7.30
C ILE A 94 -13.99 11.32 5.96
N ILE A 95 -12.70 10.96 6.04
CA ILE A 95 -11.85 10.78 4.86
C ILE A 95 -11.77 9.28 4.54
N ASN A 96 -12.44 8.85 3.49
CA ASN A 96 -12.51 7.43 3.12
C ASN A 96 -11.33 6.98 2.27
N LYS A 97 -10.82 7.84 1.36
CA LYS A 97 -9.71 7.51 0.47
C LYS A 97 -8.94 8.74 0.01
N ILE A 98 -7.64 8.56 -0.21
CA ILE A 98 -6.73 9.58 -0.72
C ILE A 98 -6.02 9.02 -1.95
N VAL A 99 -6.15 9.67 -3.10
CA VAL A 99 -5.53 9.24 -4.36
C VAL A 99 -4.79 10.41 -4.99
N TYR A 100 -3.61 10.16 -5.55
CA TYR A 100 -2.90 11.16 -6.34
C TYR A 100 -3.70 11.47 -7.61
N GLY A 101 -3.98 12.73 -7.85
CA GLY A 101 -4.79 13.22 -8.97
C GLY A 101 -4.00 13.86 -10.11
N GLY A 102 -2.66 13.67 -10.14
CA GLY A 102 -1.80 14.35 -11.11
C GLY A 102 -1.54 15.82 -10.78
N ASP A 103 -0.53 16.43 -11.41
CA ASP A 103 -0.20 17.87 -11.40
C ASP A 103 -0.28 18.59 -10.05
N GLY A 104 0.12 17.89 -8.96
CA GLY A 104 0.11 18.46 -7.62
C GLY A 104 -1.27 18.52 -6.96
N PHE A 105 -2.19 17.64 -7.37
CA PHE A 105 -3.52 17.48 -6.76
C PHE A 105 -3.68 16.11 -6.10
N LEU A 106 -4.56 16.07 -5.09
CA LEU A 106 -5.12 14.83 -4.54
C LEU A 106 -6.61 14.79 -4.81
N TRP A 107 -7.11 13.59 -5.11
CA TRP A 107 -8.52 13.28 -4.92
C TRP A 107 -8.72 12.80 -3.49
N VAL A 108 -9.58 13.50 -2.76
CA VAL A 108 -9.93 13.17 -1.38
C VAL A 108 -11.39 12.77 -1.33
N SER A 109 -11.65 11.48 -1.23
CA SER A 109 -13.00 10.95 -1.06
C SER A 109 -13.43 11.07 0.40
N THR A 110 -14.59 11.65 0.60
CA THR A 110 -15.21 11.82 1.91
C THR A 110 -16.60 11.17 1.95
N SER A 111 -17.21 11.07 3.14
CA SER A 111 -18.57 10.56 3.27
C SER A 111 -19.63 11.39 2.53
N MET A 112 -19.33 12.64 2.15
CA MET A 112 -20.29 13.56 1.53
C MET A 112 -19.90 14.01 0.12
N GLY A 113 -18.80 13.50 -0.44
CA GLY A 113 -18.37 13.85 -1.80
C GLY A 113 -16.90 13.62 -2.04
N LEU A 114 -16.51 13.77 -3.29
CA LEU A 114 -15.14 13.74 -3.78
C LEU A 114 -14.60 15.16 -3.90
N ASN A 115 -13.42 15.42 -3.38
CA ASN A 115 -12.78 16.74 -3.41
C ASN A 115 -11.49 16.68 -4.21
N ARG A 116 -11.24 17.68 -5.05
CA ARG A 116 -9.93 17.92 -5.66
C ARG A 116 -9.15 18.90 -4.79
N PHE A 117 -8.07 18.41 -4.18
CA PHE A 117 -7.28 19.15 -3.20
C PHE A 117 -5.92 19.55 -3.78
N SER A 118 -5.62 20.85 -3.79
CA SER A 118 -4.31 21.37 -4.24
C SER A 118 -3.24 21.18 -3.17
N LEU A 119 -2.17 20.43 -3.50
CA LEU A 119 -1.02 20.26 -2.62
C LEU A 119 -0.24 21.57 -2.42
N LYS A 120 -0.18 22.41 -3.46
CA LYS A 120 0.50 23.71 -3.43
C LYS A 120 -0.23 24.70 -2.52
N ASP A 121 -1.54 24.89 -2.77
CA ASP A 121 -2.34 25.88 -2.07
C ASP A 121 -2.91 25.37 -0.76
N ARG A 122 -2.82 24.05 -0.52
CA ARG A 122 -3.33 23.35 0.66
C ARG A 122 -4.81 23.63 0.93
N LYS A 123 -5.62 23.57 -0.14
CA LYS A 123 -7.06 23.80 -0.07
C LYS A 123 -7.79 23.00 -1.14
N VAL A 124 -9.07 22.83 -0.94
CA VAL A 124 -9.96 22.26 -1.95
C VAL A 124 -10.18 23.30 -3.07
N THR A 125 -10.05 22.86 -4.31
CA THR A 125 -10.33 23.67 -5.51
C THR A 125 -11.68 23.33 -6.11
N GLU A 126 -12.10 22.08 -6.03
CA GLU A 126 -13.33 21.58 -6.60
C GLU A 126 -13.95 20.52 -5.68
N SER A 127 -15.27 20.46 -5.64
CA SER A 127 -16.02 19.52 -4.82
C SER A 127 -17.18 18.94 -5.62
N TYR A 128 -17.31 17.63 -5.57
CA TYR A 128 -18.29 16.84 -6.31
C TYR A 128 -19.13 16.02 -5.31
N THR A 129 -20.25 16.58 -4.88
CA THR A 129 -21.14 15.96 -3.87
C THR A 129 -21.99 14.83 -4.44
N GLU A 130 -22.03 14.68 -5.75
CA GLU A 130 -22.63 13.54 -6.45
C GLU A 130 -21.84 12.25 -6.38
N TYR A 131 -20.62 12.28 -5.78
CA TYR A 131 -19.75 11.13 -5.57
C TYR A 131 -19.46 10.89 -4.07
N PRO A 132 -20.47 10.65 -3.22
CA PRO A 132 -20.26 10.35 -1.82
C PRO A 132 -19.59 8.97 -1.68
N GLU A 133 -18.72 8.82 -0.67
CA GLU A 133 -18.06 7.55 -0.32
C GLU A 133 -17.35 6.84 -1.49
N CYS A 134 -16.87 7.59 -2.49
CA CYS A 134 -16.25 7.03 -3.67
C CYS A 134 -14.91 6.34 -3.32
N LEU A 135 -14.90 5.00 -3.30
CA LEU A 135 -13.71 4.19 -3.02
C LEU A 135 -13.00 3.76 -4.31
N ASN A 136 -13.74 3.59 -5.40
CA ASN A 136 -13.23 3.19 -6.70
C ASN A 136 -12.88 4.42 -7.56
N VAL A 137 -11.82 5.10 -7.19
CA VAL A 137 -11.22 6.23 -7.90
C VAL A 137 -9.75 6.00 -8.12
N VAL A 138 -9.25 6.26 -9.32
CA VAL A 138 -7.84 6.14 -9.69
C VAL A 138 -7.47 7.19 -10.73
N SER A 139 -6.24 7.68 -10.68
CA SER A 139 -5.70 8.56 -11.71
C SER A 139 -4.48 7.91 -12.38
N ASP A 140 -4.29 8.24 -13.66
CA ASP A 140 -3.06 7.95 -14.36
C ASP A 140 -1.96 8.99 -14.06
N SER A 141 -0.79 8.84 -14.66
CA SER A 141 0.34 9.75 -14.46
C SER A 141 0.09 11.17 -14.99
N ALA A 142 -0.81 11.33 -15.97
CA ALA A 142 -1.20 12.62 -16.55
C ALA A 142 -2.34 13.31 -15.78
N GLY A 143 -2.89 12.65 -14.75
CA GLY A 143 -4.00 13.18 -13.95
C GLY A 143 -5.38 12.91 -14.52
N ASN A 144 -5.49 12.16 -15.64
CA ASN A 144 -6.77 11.65 -16.07
C ASN A 144 -7.30 10.69 -15.00
N THR A 145 -8.54 10.86 -14.61
CA THR A 145 -9.09 10.11 -13.47
C THR A 145 -10.33 9.34 -13.91
N LEU A 146 -10.39 8.09 -13.51
CA LEU A 146 -11.56 7.25 -13.71
C LEU A 146 -12.13 6.87 -12.35
N LEU A 147 -13.44 6.93 -12.24
CA LEU A 147 -14.18 6.46 -11.07
C LEU A 147 -15.39 5.64 -11.50
N ILE A 148 -15.79 4.70 -10.66
CA ILE A 148 -16.98 3.88 -10.85
C ILE A 148 -18.09 4.45 -9.97
N LYS A 149 -19.18 4.84 -10.60
CA LYS A 149 -20.42 5.24 -9.93
C LYS A 149 -21.27 4.02 -9.60
N GLN A 150 -22.21 4.21 -8.70
CA GLN A 150 -23.33 3.30 -8.55
C GLN A 150 -24.18 3.27 -9.85
N LYS A 151 -24.71 2.10 -10.22
CA LYS A 151 -25.65 1.92 -11.33
C LYS A 151 -25.10 2.12 -12.75
N ASP A 152 -24.11 1.30 -13.13
CA ASP A 152 -23.66 1.17 -14.51
C ASP A 152 -23.01 2.42 -15.13
N PHE A 153 -22.42 3.31 -14.33
CA PHE A 153 -21.70 4.47 -14.84
C PHE A 153 -20.22 4.45 -14.47
N ILE A 154 -19.40 4.74 -15.47
CA ILE A 154 -18.01 5.13 -15.30
C ILE A 154 -17.93 6.64 -15.55
N SER A 155 -17.29 7.36 -14.64
CA SER A 155 -17.03 8.78 -14.79
C SER A 155 -15.56 9.02 -15.04
N CYS A 156 -15.23 9.74 -16.07
CA CYS A 156 -13.86 10.07 -16.46
C CYS A 156 -13.62 11.57 -16.35
N TYR A 157 -12.61 11.95 -15.59
CA TYR A 157 -12.14 13.33 -15.48
C TYR A 157 -10.92 13.55 -16.36
N SER A 158 -10.93 14.64 -17.12
CA SER A 158 -9.76 15.13 -17.85
C SER A 158 -9.26 16.44 -17.23
N PRO A 159 -7.97 16.55 -16.91
CA PRO A 159 -7.37 17.81 -16.48
C PRO A 159 -7.49 18.93 -17.53
N GLU A 160 -7.54 18.58 -18.82
CA GLU A 160 -7.65 19.53 -19.94
C GLU A 160 -9.00 20.23 -19.96
N THR A 161 -10.08 19.49 -19.67
CA THR A 161 -11.45 20.04 -19.63
C THR A 161 -11.87 20.51 -18.24
N GLY A 162 -11.19 20.04 -17.20
CA GLY A 162 -11.50 20.34 -15.80
C GLY A 162 -12.86 19.77 -15.36
N SER A 163 -13.35 18.70 -15.98
CA SER A 163 -14.71 18.17 -15.71
C SER A 163 -14.81 16.68 -15.85
N PHE A 164 -15.78 16.09 -15.15
CA PHE A 164 -16.18 14.70 -15.33
C PHE A 164 -17.15 14.53 -16.50
N GLN A 165 -16.99 13.45 -17.24
CA GLN A 165 -17.94 12.96 -18.22
C GLN A 165 -18.37 11.56 -17.84
N ASP A 166 -19.68 11.32 -17.82
CA ASP A 166 -20.27 10.04 -17.44
C ASP A 166 -20.55 9.19 -18.68
N VAL A 167 -20.13 7.91 -18.62
CA VAL A 167 -20.43 6.92 -19.68
C VAL A 167 -21.18 5.75 -19.04
N HIS A 168 -22.31 5.40 -19.64
CA HIS A 168 -23.08 4.24 -19.22
C HIS A 168 -22.41 2.96 -19.72
N VAL A 169 -22.07 2.06 -18.79
CA VAL A 169 -21.46 0.74 -19.08
C VAL A 169 -22.30 -0.32 -18.37
N GLN A 170 -23.13 -1.01 -19.14
CA GLN A 170 -24.08 -1.99 -18.62
C GLN A 170 -23.39 -3.06 -17.76
N GLY A 171 -23.92 -3.33 -16.58
CA GLY A 171 -23.40 -4.34 -15.65
C GLY A 171 -22.21 -3.90 -14.83
N MET A 172 -21.75 -2.64 -14.97
CA MET A 172 -20.64 -2.10 -14.20
C MET A 172 -21.15 -1.38 -12.95
N ASN A 173 -20.76 -1.86 -11.77
CA ASN A 173 -21.05 -1.21 -10.50
C ASN A 173 -19.93 -1.52 -9.47
N GLU A 174 -19.99 -0.88 -8.28
CA GLU A 174 -19.00 -1.07 -7.23
C GLU A 174 -18.97 -2.49 -6.64
N GLU A 175 -20.09 -3.21 -6.68
CA GLU A 175 -20.16 -4.59 -6.16
C GLU A 175 -19.43 -5.56 -7.08
N VAL A 176 -19.52 -5.33 -8.39
CA VAL A 176 -18.86 -6.15 -9.42
C VAL A 176 -17.37 -5.83 -9.52
N SER A 177 -17.00 -4.56 -9.38
CA SER A 177 -15.60 -4.13 -9.45
C SER A 177 -14.83 -4.45 -8.16
N LYS A 178 -13.83 -5.34 -8.23
CA LYS A 178 -12.99 -5.71 -7.08
C LYS A 178 -11.76 -4.83 -6.92
N VAL A 179 -11.21 -4.34 -8.00
CA VAL A 179 -10.15 -3.33 -8.02
C VAL A 179 -10.20 -2.51 -9.30
N LEU A 180 -9.96 -1.21 -9.15
CA LEU A 180 -9.75 -0.26 -10.23
C LEU A 180 -8.32 0.28 -10.12
N PHE A 181 -7.55 0.27 -11.23
CA PHE A 181 -6.18 0.77 -11.26
C PHE A 181 -5.82 1.32 -12.65
N ALA A 182 -4.79 2.18 -12.70
CA ALA A 182 -4.19 2.67 -13.93
C ALA A 182 -2.81 1.98 -14.16
N ASN A 183 -2.48 1.70 -15.42
CA ASN A 183 -1.19 1.13 -15.81
C ASN A 183 -0.72 1.76 -17.10
N GLY A 184 -0.23 2.99 -17.00
CA GLY A 184 0.13 3.84 -18.13
C GLY A 184 -0.81 5.04 -18.28
N GLU A 185 -0.56 5.88 -19.26
CA GLU A 185 -1.41 7.02 -19.59
C GLU A 185 -2.68 6.56 -20.30
N ARG A 186 -3.83 7.13 -19.88
CA ARG A 186 -5.15 6.87 -20.49
C ARG A 186 -5.53 5.37 -20.56
N GLN A 187 -4.90 4.53 -19.72
CA GLN A 187 -5.14 3.09 -19.69
C GLN A 187 -5.52 2.66 -18.28
N PHE A 188 -6.77 2.27 -18.12
CA PHE A 188 -7.36 1.88 -16.85
C PHE A 188 -7.80 0.42 -16.89
N PHE A 189 -7.80 -0.21 -15.74
CA PHE A 189 -8.17 -1.61 -15.61
C PHE A 189 -9.12 -1.81 -14.45
N ILE A 190 -10.06 -2.71 -14.65
CA ILE A 190 -10.96 -3.21 -13.60
C ILE A 190 -10.84 -4.73 -13.58
N LEU A 191 -10.59 -5.32 -12.42
CA LEU A 191 -10.83 -6.73 -12.21
C LEU A 191 -12.23 -6.90 -11.63
N ASP A 192 -13.10 -7.60 -12.36
CA ASP A 192 -14.47 -7.84 -11.91
C ASP A 192 -14.60 -9.08 -11.01
N ALA A 193 -15.77 -9.26 -10.40
CA ALA A 193 -16.08 -10.37 -9.52
C ALA A 193 -15.98 -11.73 -10.23
N ASP A 194 -16.28 -11.76 -11.53
CA ASP A 194 -16.26 -12.98 -12.36
C ASP A 194 -14.83 -13.39 -12.76
N GLY A 195 -13.81 -12.70 -12.28
CA GLY A 195 -12.41 -12.98 -12.62
C GLY A 195 -12.01 -12.50 -14.01
N CYS A 196 -12.71 -11.51 -14.55
CA CYS A 196 -12.36 -10.90 -15.83
C CYS A 196 -11.65 -9.56 -15.62
N LEU A 197 -10.57 -9.37 -16.36
CA LEU A 197 -9.86 -8.11 -16.43
C LEU A 197 -10.40 -7.29 -17.60
N LEU A 198 -10.96 -6.12 -17.29
CA LEU A 198 -11.42 -5.15 -18.27
C LEU A 198 -10.34 -4.09 -18.43
N GLU A 199 -9.86 -3.93 -19.65
CA GLU A 199 -9.00 -2.82 -20.07
C GLU A 199 -9.90 -1.72 -20.64
N ILE A 200 -9.77 -0.51 -20.11
CA ILE A 200 -10.61 0.64 -20.45
C ILE A 200 -9.70 1.78 -20.92
N CYS A 201 -9.89 2.20 -22.15
CA CYS A 201 -9.15 3.30 -22.77
C CYS A 201 -10.13 4.42 -23.13
N PRO A 202 -10.25 5.47 -22.30
CA PRO A 202 -11.10 6.61 -22.60
C PRO A 202 -10.50 7.47 -23.73
N ASP A 203 -11.31 7.80 -24.72
CA ASP A 203 -10.98 8.80 -25.73
C ASP A 203 -11.45 10.19 -25.27
N PHE A 204 -10.60 10.89 -24.55
CA PHE A 204 -10.90 12.23 -24.00
C PHE A 204 -11.02 13.33 -25.06
N GLU A 205 -10.70 13.06 -26.31
CA GLU A 205 -10.83 14.01 -27.43
C GLU A 205 -12.24 13.93 -28.06
N SER A 206 -12.95 12.83 -27.83
CA SER A 206 -14.32 12.63 -28.31
C SER A 206 -15.38 13.30 -27.43
N PHE A 207 -16.39 13.87 -28.05
CA PHE A 207 -17.57 14.37 -27.35
C PHE A 207 -18.85 13.88 -28.06
N PRO A 208 -19.70 13.06 -27.43
CA PRO A 208 -19.55 12.50 -26.07
C PRO A 208 -18.34 11.55 -25.94
N LEU A 209 -17.84 11.41 -24.70
CA LEU A 209 -16.72 10.54 -24.37
C LEU A 209 -17.00 9.09 -24.81
N VAL A 210 -16.02 8.48 -25.48
CA VAL A 210 -16.07 7.08 -25.91
C VAL A 210 -15.09 6.26 -25.08
N LEU A 211 -15.52 5.08 -24.65
CA LEU A 211 -14.65 4.10 -23.97
C LEU A 211 -14.42 2.91 -24.90
N ASP A 212 -13.15 2.60 -25.16
CA ASP A 212 -12.79 1.28 -25.71
C ASP A 212 -12.59 0.31 -24.54
N ILE A 213 -13.37 -0.78 -24.52
CA ILE A 213 -13.38 -1.75 -23.43
C ILE A 213 -13.07 -3.14 -23.99
N LYS A 214 -11.96 -3.69 -23.49
CA LYS A 214 -11.55 -5.06 -23.81
C LYS A 214 -11.64 -5.94 -22.59
N LYS A 215 -12.34 -7.07 -22.66
CA LYS A 215 -12.50 -8.05 -21.59
C LYS A 215 -11.61 -9.27 -21.78
N THR A 216 -10.86 -9.66 -20.74
CA THR A 216 -9.96 -10.81 -20.74
C THR A 216 -10.18 -11.63 -19.47
N PRO A 217 -10.61 -12.90 -19.53
CA PRO A 217 -10.70 -13.75 -18.35
C PRO A 217 -9.29 -14.10 -17.85
N ILE A 218 -9.04 -13.92 -16.56
CA ILE A 218 -7.78 -14.25 -15.90
C ILE A 218 -7.96 -15.29 -14.78
N HIS A 219 -9.18 -15.50 -14.33
CA HIS A 219 -9.53 -16.47 -13.29
C HIS A 219 -10.89 -17.11 -13.61
N GLU A 220 -11.05 -18.39 -13.21
CA GLU A 220 -12.24 -19.19 -13.53
C GLU A 220 -13.30 -19.16 -12.42
N LYS A 221 -12.94 -18.68 -11.24
CA LYS A 221 -13.79 -18.58 -10.06
C LYS A 221 -14.06 -17.13 -9.71
N GLU A 222 -15.12 -16.93 -8.94
CA GLU A 222 -15.45 -15.60 -8.41
C GLU A 222 -14.34 -15.06 -7.50
N ILE A 223 -14.08 -13.75 -7.61
CA ILE A 223 -13.10 -13.01 -6.85
C ILE A 223 -13.80 -12.34 -5.65
N ASP A 224 -13.32 -12.57 -4.43
CA ASP A 224 -13.79 -11.83 -3.23
C ASP A 224 -13.21 -10.42 -3.21
N ARG A 225 -11.88 -10.31 -3.42
CA ARG A 225 -11.17 -9.01 -3.39
C ARG A 225 -9.88 -9.03 -4.19
N ALA A 226 -9.47 -7.84 -4.62
CA ALA A 226 -8.24 -7.68 -5.38
C ALA A 226 -7.51 -6.38 -5.03
N TYR A 227 -6.21 -6.36 -5.33
CA TYR A 227 -5.30 -5.24 -5.10
C TYR A 227 -4.31 -5.16 -6.26
N TYR A 228 -4.00 -3.96 -6.71
CA TYR A 228 -2.96 -3.75 -7.71
C TYR A 228 -1.76 -3.05 -7.07
N LEU A 229 -0.58 -3.65 -7.20
CA LEU A 229 0.66 -3.16 -6.63
C LEU A 229 1.80 -3.44 -7.61
N ASP A 230 2.51 -2.40 -8.01
CA ASP A 230 3.75 -2.48 -8.80
C ASP A 230 3.69 -3.46 -10.00
N GLY A 231 2.70 -3.25 -10.88
CA GLY A 231 2.54 -4.07 -12.09
C GLY A 231 1.95 -5.46 -11.88
N THR A 232 1.53 -5.79 -10.66
CA THR A 232 0.98 -7.09 -10.30
C THR A 232 -0.39 -6.95 -9.64
N LEU A 233 -1.36 -7.73 -10.12
CA LEU A 233 -2.63 -7.94 -9.45
C LEU A 233 -2.48 -9.05 -8.41
N TYR A 234 -2.88 -8.76 -7.18
CA TYR A 234 -3.04 -9.75 -6.11
C TYR A 234 -4.52 -9.90 -5.84
N TYR A 235 -5.03 -11.12 -5.77
CA TYR A 235 -6.44 -11.34 -5.51
C TYR A 235 -6.72 -12.62 -4.74
N VAL A 236 -7.86 -12.64 -4.08
CA VAL A 236 -8.36 -13.78 -3.31
C VAL A 236 -9.69 -14.19 -3.93
N ASP A 237 -9.84 -15.48 -4.23
CA ASP A 237 -11.11 -16.04 -4.69
C ASP A 237 -12.09 -16.30 -3.52
N MET A 238 -13.30 -16.71 -3.83
CA MET A 238 -14.33 -17.02 -2.82
C MET A 238 -13.98 -18.23 -1.94
N GLU A 239 -12.98 -19.02 -2.32
CA GLU A 239 -12.47 -20.15 -1.53
C GLU A 239 -11.26 -19.77 -0.66
N ASN A 240 -10.93 -18.47 -0.57
CA ASN A 240 -9.79 -17.89 0.16
C ASN A 240 -8.40 -18.27 -0.41
N HIS A 241 -8.32 -18.70 -1.64
CA HIS A 241 -7.05 -18.93 -2.31
C HIS A 241 -6.47 -17.61 -2.81
N PHE A 242 -5.21 -17.38 -2.53
CA PHE A 242 -4.49 -16.16 -2.86
C PHE A 242 -3.60 -16.35 -4.07
N TYR A 243 -3.73 -15.44 -5.03
CA TYR A 243 -3.03 -15.47 -6.31
C TYR A 243 -2.34 -14.15 -6.61
N SER A 244 -1.30 -14.23 -7.45
CA SER A 244 -0.75 -13.08 -8.18
C SER A 244 -0.97 -13.25 -9.69
N TYR A 245 -1.16 -12.10 -10.38
CA TYR A 245 -1.18 -12.04 -11.84
C TYR A 245 -0.34 -10.85 -12.27
N ARG A 246 0.79 -11.14 -12.93
CA ARG A 246 1.70 -10.11 -13.40
C ARG A 246 1.24 -9.57 -14.75
N MET A 247 1.00 -8.25 -14.82
CA MET A 247 0.45 -7.61 -16.01
C MET A 247 1.38 -7.70 -17.24
N LYS A 248 2.70 -7.60 -17.04
CA LYS A 248 3.70 -7.54 -18.10
C LYS A 248 3.76 -8.79 -18.96
N ASP A 249 3.77 -9.96 -18.35
CA ASP A 249 3.94 -11.27 -19.01
C ASP A 249 2.68 -12.16 -18.89
N ARG A 250 1.62 -11.64 -18.26
CA ARG A 250 0.34 -12.32 -18.04
C ARG A 250 0.47 -13.64 -17.27
N ARG A 251 1.47 -13.71 -16.39
CA ARG A 251 1.75 -14.89 -15.60
C ARG A 251 0.90 -14.89 -14.34
N LYS A 252 0.09 -15.96 -14.19
CA LYS A 252 -0.67 -16.26 -12.98
C LYS A 252 0.10 -17.23 -12.09
N GLU A 253 0.09 -16.99 -10.78
CA GLU A 253 0.72 -17.84 -9.79
C GLU A 253 -0.18 -17.97 -8.55
N TYR A 254 -0.32 -19.20 -8.05
CA TYR A 254 -0.95 -19.48 -6.76
C TYR A 254 0.08 -19.23 -5.66
N LEU A 255 -0.29 -18.48 -4.63
CA LEU A 255 0.62 -18.08 -3.56
C LEU A 255 0.33 -18.82 -2.25
N ALA A 256 -0.93 -18.87 -1.82
CA ALA A 256 -1.30 -19.48 -0.55
C ALA A 256 -2.80 -19.77 -0.42
N ASP A 257 -3.16 -20.64 0.54
CA ASP A 257 -4.49 -20.76 1.10
C ASP A 257 -4.57 -19.88 2.37
N LEU A 258 -5.48 -18.91 2.38
CA LEU A 258 -5.65 -17.97 3.48
C LEU A 258 -6.78 -18.35 4.44
N THR A 259 -7.46 -19.50 4.24
CA THR A 259 -8.65 -19.89 5.00
C THR A 259 -8.41 -19.81 6.51
N GLY A 260 -7.36 -20.47 7.01
CA GLY A 260 -7.06 -20.47 8.46
C GLY A 260 -6.75 -19.07 9.01
N TRP A 261 -6.05 -18.24 8.24
CA TRP A 261 -5.77 -16.85 8.63
C TRP A 261 -7.03 -15.97 8.63
N MET A 262 -7.91 -16.15 7.64
CA MET A 262 -9.16 -15.39 7.55
C MET A 262 -10.17 -15.80 8.62
N GLU A 263 -10.24 -17.08 8.99
CA GLU A 263 -11.06 -17.56 10.10
C GLU A 263 -10.61 -16.95 11.46
N GLN A 264 -9.31 -16.87 11.68
CA GLN A 264 -8.75 -16.39 12.95
C GLN A 264 -8.69 -14.85 13.04
N TYR A 265 -8.32 -14.17 11.95
CA TYR A 265 -8.01 -12.73 11.95
C TYR A 265 -8.95 -11.88 11.10
N GLY A 266 -10.04 -12.49 10.60
CA GLY A 266 -11.02 -11.80 9.76
C GLY A 266 -10.51 -11.61 8.34
N LYS A 267 -11.27 -10.86 7.55
CA LYS A 267 -10.98 -10.68 6.12
C LYS A 267 -9.70 -9.88 5.87
N LEU A 268 -9.04 -10.22 4.78
CA LEU A 268 -7.92 -9.44 4.23
C LEU A 268 -8.40 -8.02 3.91
N SER A 269 -7.79 -6.99 4.50
CA SER A 269 -8.21 -5.59 4.32
C SER A 269 -7.32 -4.83 3.36
N ARG A 270 -6.01 -5.14 3.33
CA ARG A 270 -5.02 -4.48 2.46
C ARG A 270 -3.86 -5.42 2.16
N ILE A 271 -3.10 -5.05 1.13
CA ILE A 271 -1.78 -5.62 0.83
C ILE A 271 -0.81 -4.46 0.64
N ALA A 272 0.43 -4.64 1.08
CA ALA A 272 1.54 -3.74 0.78
C ALA A 272 2.74 -4.54 0.31
N LEU A 273 3.51 -3.99 -0.63
CA LEU A 273 4.83 -4.52 -0.97
C LEU A 273 5.87 -3.80 -0.12
N PHE A 274 6.56 -4.54 0.74
CA PHE A 274 7.66 -4.02 1.51
C PHE A 274 8.89 -4.89 1.24
N HIS A 275 9.97 -4.30 0.75
CA HIS A 275 11.14 -5.01 0.20
C HIS A 275 10.78 -6.05 -0.89
N SER A 276 9.84 -5.71 -1.75
CA SER A 276 9.29 -6.60 -2.80
C SER A 276 8.54 -7.83 -2.28
N VAL A 277 8.31 -7.94 -0.98
CA VAL A 277 7.54 -9.00 -0.33
C VAL A 277 6.12 -8.52 -0.06
N PRO A 278 5.07 -9.27 -0.44
CA PRO A 278 3.71 -8.95 -0.07
C PRO A 278 3.45 -9.15 1.44
N TYR A 279 3.05 -8.08 2.09
CA TYR A 279 2.54 -8.08 3.47
C TYR A 279 1.03 -8.00 3.44
N LEU A 280 0.38 -8.99 4.01
CA LEU A 280 -1.08 -9.10 4.08
C LEU A 280 -1.59 -8.51 5.40
N VAL A 281 -2.55 -7.60 5.30
CA VAL A 281 -3.17 -6.94 6.45
C VAL A 281 -4.56 -7.53 6.68
N PHE A 282 -4.76 -8.20 7.79
CA PHE A 282 -6.06 -8.74 8.19
C PHE A 282 -6.76 -7.76 9.15
N ARG A 283 -8.06 -7.65 8.99
CA ARG A 283 -8.87 -6.64 9.67
C ARG A 283 -8.75 -6.65 11.19
N ASN A 284 -8.58 -7.83 11.79
CA ASN A 284 -8.52 -8.01 13.25
C ASN A 284 -7.09 -7.94 13.81
N GLY A 285 -6.19 -7.21 13.15
CA GLY A 285 -4.91 -6.82 13.74
C GLY A 285 -3.72 -7.71 13.39
N LEU A 286 -3.79 -8.53 12.32
CA LEU A 286 -2.62 -9.28 11.85
C LEU A 286 -1.97 -8.61 10.65
N LEU A 287 -0.66 -8.47 10.68
CA LEU A 287 0.22 -8.22 9.54
C LEU A 287 1.03 -9.48 9.28
N LEU A 288 0.80 -10.14 8.14
CA LEU A 288 1.41 -11.40 7.75
C LEU A 288 2.42 -11.17 6.62
N ASN A 289 3.63 -11.72 6.77
CA ASN A 289 4.58 -11.84 5.68
C ASN A 289 4.27 -13.12 4.89
N ILE A 290 3.94 -13.00 3.60
CA ILE A 290 3.49 -14.16 2.80
C ILE A 290 4.63 -15.11 2.41
N ASP A 291 5.85 -14.62 2.26
CA ASP A 291 6.97 -15.44 1.78
C ASP A 291 7.37 -16.53 2.77
N ASN A 292 7.33 -16.21 4.05
CA ASN A 292 7.62 -17.16 5.13
C ASN A 292 6.38 -17.65 5.88
N GLN A 293 5.21 -17.07 5.57
CA GLN A 293 3.93 -17.32 6.24
C GLN A 293 3.99 -17.16 7.77
N GLU A 294 4.85 -16.27 8.24
CA GLU A 294 4.99 -15.95 9.65
C GLU A 294 4.23 -14.69 10.02
N GLU A 295 3.67 -14.65 11.23
CA GLU A 295 3.11 -13.42 11.80
C GLU A 295 4.21 -12.37 11.90
N ALA A 296 4.19 -11.38 11.00
CA ALA A 296 5.14 -10.28 11.07
C ALA A 296 4.86 -9.41 12.31
N LEU A 297 3.59 -9.06 12.53
CA LEU A 297 3.13 -8.31 13.69
C LEU A 297 1.68 -8.62 14.02
N ARG A 298 1.39 -8.60 15.32
CA ARG A 298 0.05 -8.71 15.87
C ARG A 298 -0.32 -7.47 16.66
N PHE A 299 -1.50 -6.96 16.40
CA PHE A 299 -2.07 -5.79 17.07
C PHE A 299 -3.32 -6.22 17.83
N ASP A 300 -3.62 -5.52 18.90
CA ASP A 300 -4.84 -5.67 19.71
C ASP A 300 -6.01 -4.82 19.19
N VAL A 301 -5.82 -4.18 18.03
CA VAL A 301 -6.81 -3.33 17.36
C VAL A 301 -6.89 -3.64 15.87
N GLY A 302 -7.98 -3.23 15.25
CA GLY A 302 -8.18 -3.36 13.80
C GLY A 302 -7.15 -2.57 13.00
N LEU A 303 -6.82 -3.09 11.81
CA LEU A 303 -5.95 -2.44 10.85
C LEU A 303 -6.75 -2.04 9.62
N PHE A 304 -6.67 -0.76 9.21
CA PHE A 304 -7.43 -0.25 8.08
C PHE A 304 -6.57 -0.02 6.85
N CYS A 305 -5.36 0.45 7.04
CA CYS A 305 -4.47 0.75 5.91
C CYS A 305 -3.00 0.48 6.25
N VAL A 306 -2.22 0.32 5.21
CA VAL A 306 -0.78 0.13 5.27
C VAL A 306 -0.15 0.83 4.07
N LEU A 307 0.98 1.48 4.29
CA LEU A 307 1.69 2.23 3.25
C LEU A 307 3.20 2.06 3.41
N PRO A 308 3.91 1.50 2.43
CA PRO A 308 5.37 1.54 2.39
C PRO A 308 5.86 2.97 2.17
N ASP A 309 6.84 3.40 2.95
CA ASP A 309 7.49 4.68 2.75
C ASP A 309 8.34 4.63 1.47
N ARG A 310 8.21 5.63 0.61
CA ARG A 310 8.94 5.70 -0.68
C ARG A 310 10.41 6.11 -0.54
N LYS A 311 10.79 6.67 0.61
CA LYS A 311 12.12 7.26 0.85
C LYS A 311 12.89 6.60 1.97
N GLN A 312 12.20 5.87 2.83
CA GLN A 312 12.76 5.23 4.02
C GLN A 312 12.29 3.79 4.11
N ASP A 313 13.08 2.93 4.72
CA ASP A 313 12.72 1.54 5.01
C ASP A 313 11.70 1.45 6.16
N ILE A 314 10.54 2.05 5.96
CA ILE A 314 9.46 2.10 6.94
C ILE A 314 8.17 1.61 6.29
N LEU A 315 7.43 0.80 7.00
CA LEU A 315 6.06 0.46 6.69
C LEU A 315 5.14 1.20 7.69
N TRP A 316 4.33 2.11 7.17
CA TRP A 316 3.33 2.83 7.94
C TRP A 316 2.08 1.98 8.07
N VAL A 317 1.57 1.82 9.28
CA VAL A 317 0.39 1.01 9.59
C VAL A 317 -0.65 1.89 10.27
N GLY A 318 -1.80 2.06 9.63
CA GLY A 318 -2.95 2.81 10.15
C GLY A 318 -3.89 1.89 10.92
N THR A 319 -4.18 2.26 12.16
CA THR A 319 -4.98 1.46 13.10
C THR A 319 -6.36 2.04 13.32
N ASP A 320 -7.27 1.21 13.83
CA ASP A 320 -8.57 1.63 14.32
C ASP A 320 -8.47 2.11 15.78
N GLY A 321 -8.20 3.41 15.96
CA GLY A 321 -8.21 4.08 17.27
C GLY A 321 -6.88 4.20 18.01
N GLN A 322 -5.78 3.63 17.49
CA GLN A 322 -4.45 3.80 18.12
C GLN A 322 -3.47 4.64 17.27
N GLY A 323 -3.97 5.38 16.29
CA GLY A 323 -3.16 6.24 15.43
C GLY A 323 -2.33 5.45 14.43
N VAL A 324 -1.20 6.05 14.02
CA VAL A 324 -0.26 5.47 13.07
C VAL A 324 0.86 4.76 13.80
N ARG A 325 1.25 3.59 13.30
CA ARG A 325 2.42 2.83 13.74
C ARG A 325 3.45 2.80 12.62
N MET A 326 4.72 2.81 13.00
CA MET A 326 5.84 2.63 12.07
C MET A 326 6.51 1.28 12.32
N TYR A 327 6.67 0.54 11.25
CA TYR A 327 7.34 -0.75 11.24
C TYR A 327 8.62 -0.62 10.42
N TYR A 328 9.76 -0.94 11.00
CA TYR A 328 11.05 -0.91 10.32
C TYR A 328 11.99 -2.01 10.82
N ASP A 329 12.94 -2.37 9.97
CA ASP A 329 13.94 -3.36 10.31
C ASP A 329 14.98 -2.80 11.28
N LYS A 330 15.32 -3.55 12.32
CA LYS A 330 16.30 -3.17 13.34
C LYS A 330 17.72 -2.90 12.81
N TYR A 331 18.01 -3.42 11.60
CA TYR A 331 19.36 -3.29 11.04
C TYR A 331 19.68 -1.90 10.48
N ASN A 332 18.67 -1.06 10.23
CA ASN A 332 18.85 0.33 9.79
C ASN A 332 19.09 1.33 10.96
N ARG A 333 19.58 0.87 12.10
CA ARG A 333 20.04 1.79 13.14
C ARG A 333 21.31 2.49 12.67
N PHE A 334 21.31 3.80 12.65
CA PHE A 334 22.52 4.57 12.70
C PHE A 334 23.36 4.03 13.87
N SER A 335 24.44 3.31 13.57
CA SER A 335 25.44 3.02 14.57
C SER A 335 26.02 4.38 14.96
N GLY A 336 25.70 4.84 16.17
CA GLY A 336 26.19 6.12 16.63
C GLY A 336 27.72 6.13 16.53
N ILE A 337 28.27 7.12 15.83
CA ILE A 337 29.70 7.31 15.78
C ILE A 337 30.13 7.66 17.21
N GLN A 338 30.78 6.72 17.90
CA GLN A 338 31.34 6.98 19.19
C GLN A 338 32.62 7.84 19.00
N LEU A 339 32.51 9.14 19.22
CA LEU A 339 33.62 10.08 19.14
C LEU A 339 34.77 9.75 20.12
N LYS A 340 34.56 8.81 21.05
CA LYS A 340 35.57 8.30 21.98
C LYS A 340 36.78 7.64 21.31
N SER A 341 36.64 7.20 20.07
CA SER A 341 37.73 6.60 19.29
C SER A 341 38.55 7.61 18.49
N LEU A 342 38.18 8.88 18.50
CA LEU A 342 38.93 9.91 17.81
C LEU A 342 40.08 10.43 18.74
N PRO A 343 41.28 10.71 18.20
CA PRO A 343 42.40 11.20 18.96
C PRO A 343 42.21 12.65 19.47
N ILE A 344 41.11 13.28 19.12
CA ILE A 344 40.76 14.65 19.51
C ILE A 344 39.59 14.62 20.48
N VAL A 345 39.75 15.22 21.64
CA VAL A 345 38.65 15.41 22.60
C VAL A 345 37.76 16.55 22.09
N VAL A 346 36.67 16.21 21.44
CA VAL A 346 35.64 17.18 21.04
C VAL A 346 34.78 17.49 22.26
N ARG A 347 34.96 18.68 22.82
CA ARG A 347 34.20 19.15 23.99
C ARG A 347 32.88 19.86 23.62
N ASN A 348 32.67 20.16 22.34
CA ASN A 348 31.48 20.87 21.89
C ASN A 348 30.44 19.89 21.28
N PRO A 349 29.15 20.11 21.51
CA PRO A 349 28.13 19.31 20.88
C PRO A 349 28.14 19.49 19.36
N VAL A 350 28.02 18.40 18.63
CA VAL A 350 27.78 18.44 17.18
C VAL A 350 26.41 19.08 16.92
N ARG A 351 26.39 20.21 16.22
CA ARG A 351 25.15 20.97 15.95
C ARG A 351 24.57 20.69 14.59
N SER A 352 25.36 20.24 13.63
CA SER A 352 24.89 19.81 12.30
C SER A 352 25.91 18.89 11.64
N ILE A 353 25.40 17.95 10.86
CA ILE A 353 26.15 17.08 9.94
C ILE A 353 25.48 17.26 8.59
N TYR A 354 26.24 17.62 7.55
CA TYR A 354 25.79 17.76 6.19
C TYR A 354 26.26 16.56 5.36
#